data_36248a54d0a926127195a001f2cb1fef
#
_entry.id   36248a54d0a926127195a001f2cb1fef
#
_cell.length_a   1.000
_cell.length_b   1.000
_cell.length_c   1.000
_cell.angle_alpha   90.00
_cell.angle_beta   90.00
_cell.angle_gamma   90.00
#
_symmetry.space_group_name_H-M   'P 1'
#
loop_
_entity.id
_entity.type
_entity.pdbx_description
1 polymer ?
#
loop_
_entity_poly.entity_id
_entity_poly.type
_entity_poly.pdbx_seq_one_letter_code
_entity_poly.pdbx_strand_id
1 'polypeptide(L)'
;MTSLYNSYDPYHYWANIPKNNWTTGYNPYFYRSEFMINNTLTDHGPTPYVINIDEATKENNTFRTALWTGNNLQVTLMSLNVGEDIGLEIHPDVDQFLRIEEGEGIVRMGTDRDNLDFERRVTDDFAIMIPAGTWHNVINTGNEPLKLYSIYAPPQHPHGTIHQTKADEPASNGDLRKY
;
A
#
# COMPACT_ATOMS: atom_id res chain seq x y z
N MET A 1 6.49 -41.45 34.79
CA MET A 1 6.30 -40.03 34.47
C MET A 1 6.39 -39.88 32.97
N THR A 2 5.27 -39.93 32.27
CA THR A 2 5.14 -39.82 30.82
C THR A 2 4.71 -38.45 30.46
N SER A 3 5.57 -37.72 29.79
CA SER A 3 5.35 -36.38 29.28
C SER A 3 4.40 -36.42 28.07
N LEU A 4 3.24 -35.81 28.20
CA LEU A 4 2.28 -35.56 27.12
C LEU A 4 2.71 -34.26 26.42
N TYR A 5 3.46 -34.34 25.34
CA TYR A 5 3.61 -33.24 24.38
C TYR A 5 2.38 -33.24 23.46
N ASN A 6 1.51 -32.28 23.65
CA ASN A 6 0.39 -32.02 22.75
C ASN A 6 0.93 -31.22 21.56
N SER A 7 1.21 -31.88 20.45
CA SER A 7 1.59 -31.22 19.19
C SER A 7 0.35 -30.61 18.55
N TYR A 8 0.23 -29.31 18.65
CA TYR A 8 -0.77 -28.53 17.93
C TYR A 8 -0.39 -28.50 16.45
N ASP A 9 -1.07 -29.28 15.61
CA ASP A 9 -0.93 -29.24 14.16
C ASP A 9 -2.03 -28.32 13.58
N PRO A 10 -1.70 -27.10 13.13
CA PRO A 10 -2.68 -26.16 12.61
C PRO A 10 -3.31 -26.59 11.26
N TYR A 11 -2.80 -27.62 10.61
CA TYR A 11 -3.30 -28.09 9.31
C TYR A 11 -4.37 -29.20 9.39
N HIS A 12 -4.70 -29.70 10.60
CA HIS A 12 -5.66 -30.81 10.76
C HIS A 12 -7.13 -30.40 10.66
N TYR A 13 -7.47 -29.11 10.59
CA TYR A 13 -8.84 -28.64 10.58
C TYR A 13 -9.54 -28.79 9.21
N TRP A 14 -8.81 -29.06 8.13
CA TRP A 14 -9.36 -29.15 6.78
C TRP A 14 -9.65 -30.57 6.28
N ALA A 15 -9.33 -31.60 7.06
CA ALA A 15 -9.41 -33.00 6.65
C ALA A 15 -10.80 -33.65 6.79
N ASN A 16 -11.78 -32.99 7.42
CA ASN A 16 -13.10 -33.57 7.72
C ASN A 16 -14.28 -32.78 7.14
N ILE A 17 -14.11 -32.09 6.02
CA ILE A 17 -15.26 -31.55 5.27
C ILE A 17 -15.84 -32.70 4.46
N PRO A 18 -17.15 -33.05 4.66
CA PRO A 18 -17.81 -34.07 3.86
C PRO A 18 -17.74 -33.70 2.38
N LYS A 19 -17.21 -34.60 1.55
CA LYS A 19 -17.20 -34.46 0.10
C LYS A 19 -18.62 -34.70 -0.44
N ASN A 20 -19.55 -33.80 -0.15
CA ASN A 20 -20.86 -33.82 -0.77
C ASN A 20 -20.83 -32.98 -2.02
N ASN A 21 -20.74 -33.67 -3.14
CA ASN A 21 -21.15 -33.29 -4.51
C ASN A 21 -21.18 -31.79 -4.85
N TRP A 22 -20.02 -31.13 -4.87
CA TRP A 22 -19.84 -29.89 -5.59
C TRP A 22 -19.30 -30.22 -7.00
N THR A 23 -20.15 -30.83 -7.86
CA THR A 23 -19.95 -30.89 -9.31
C THR A 23 -20.48 -29.64 -9.98
N THR A 24 -20.15 -28.46 -9.44
CA THR A 24 -20.18 -27.22 -10.23
C THR A 24 -18.74 -26.78 -10.32
N GLY A 25 -18.18 -26.92 -11.54
CA GLY A 25 -16.76 -26.74 -11.80
C GLY A 25 -16.22 -25.47 -11.20
N TYR A 26 -15.25 -25.63 -10.30
CA TYR A 26 -14.36 -24.53 -9.91
C TYR A 26 -13.67 -24.07 -11.18
N ASN A 27 -14.18 -23.03 -11.80
CA ASN A 27 -13.52 -22.32 -12.89
C ASN A 27 -12.79 -21.12 -12.29
N PRO A 28 -11.47 -21.20 -12.11
CA PRO A 28 -10.68 -20.08 -11.57
C PRO A 28 -10.78 -18.83 -12.45
N TYR A 29 -11.19 -18.97 -13.71
CA TYR A 29 -11.43 -17.86 -14.63
C TYR A 29 -12.80 -17.19 -14.43
N PHE A 30 -13.77 -17.84 -13.77
CA PHE A 30 -15.08 -17.26 -13.51
C PHE A 30 -15.03 -16.19 -12.41
N TYR A 31 -14.20 -16.37 -11.40
CA TYR A 31 -13.98 -15.35 -10.36
C TYR A 31 -13.25 -14.12 -10.88
N ARG A 32 -12.41 -14.29 -11.90
CA ARG A 32 -11.66 -13.16 -12.49
C ARG A 32 -12.55 -12.22 -13.31
N SER A 33 -13.68 -12.71 -13.87
CA SER A 33 -14.57 -11.89 -14.71
C SER A 33 -15.63 -11.12 -13.92
N GLU A 34 -16.02 -11.57 -12.72
CA GLU A 34 -17.01 -10.87 -11.90
C GLU A 34 -16.41 -9.74 -11.07
N PHE A 35 -15.11 -9.80 -10.77
CA PHE A 35 -14.39 -8.69 -10.11
C PHE A 35 -13.97 -7.58 -11.08
N MET A 36 -14.08 -7.79 -12.38
CA MET A 36 -13.78 -6.78 -13.42
C MET A 36 -14.94 -5.82 -13.69
N ILE A 37 -15.96 -5.78 -12.84
CA ILE A 37 -17.07 -4.83 -13.00
C ILE A 37 -16.63 -3.48 -12.43
N ASN A 38 -16.14 -2.59 -13.33
CA ASN A 38 -16.03 -1.14 -13.09
C ASN A 38 -15.57 -0.74 -11.68
N ASN A 39 -14.44 -1.27 -11.21
CA ASN A 39 -13.80 -0.71 -10.04
C ASN A 39 -13.18 0.63 -10.42
N THR A 40 -14.01 1.67 -10.44
CA THR A 40 -13.50 3.03 -10.35
C THR A 40 -12.71 3.08 -9.06
N LEU A 41 -11.38 3.23 -9.15
CA LEU A 41 -10.52 3.37 -7.98
C LEU A 41 -10.90 4.66 -7.26
N THR A 42 -11.74 4.52 -6.23
CA THR A 42 -12.27 5.61 -5.40
C THR A 42 -12.18 5.21 -3.94
N ASP A 43 -12.36 6.15 -3.05
CA ASP A 43 -12.35 5.92 -1.61
C ASP A 43 -13.65 5.23 -1.15
N HIS A 44 -13.55 3.98 -0.71
CA HIS A 44 -14.64 3.14 -0.21
C HIS A 44 -14.83 3.21 1.30
N GLY A 45 -14.00 3.99 1.99
CA GLY A 45 -14.10 4.15 3.45
C GLY A 45 -15.32 4.99 3.88
N PRO A 46 -15.76 4.86 5.13
CA PRO A 46 -15.27 3.93 6.16
C PRO A 46 -16.01 2.58 6.18
N THR A 47 -16.71 2.20 5.10
CA THR A 47 -17.48 0.94 5.02
C THR A 47 -16.57 -0.27 4.90
N PRO A 48 -16.99 -1.48 5.38
CA PRO A 48 -16.22 -2.70 5.13
C PRO A 48 -15.98 -2.91 3.64
N TYR A 49 -14.73 -3.23 3.28
CA TYR A 49 -14.32 -3.37 1.88
C TYR A 49 -13.28 -4.47 1.72
N VAL A 50 -13.34 -5.20 0.63
CA VAL A 50 -12.38 -6.25 0.25
C VAL A 50 -12.02 -6.07 -1.21
N ILE A 51 -10.74 -6.08 -1.52
CA ILE A 51 -10.21 -5.92 -2.88
C ILE A 51 -8.91 -6.72 -3.02
N ASN A 52 -8.57 -7.13 -4.22
CA ASN A 52 -7.23 -7.57 -4.55
C ASN A 52 -6.33 -6.33 -4.62
N ILE A 53 -5.55 -6.08 -3.58
CA ILE A 53 -4.76 -4.84 -3.45
C ILE A 53 -3.62 -4.80 -4.46
N ASP A 54 -3.02 -5.94 -4.82
CA ASP A 54 -1.99 -6.04 -5.83
C ASP A 54 -2.52 -5.58 -7.20
N GLU A 55 -3.64 -6.16 -7.66
CA GLU A 55 -4.28 -5.76 -8.92
C GLU A 55 -4.68 -4.27 -8.90
N ALA A 56 -5.34 -3.80 -7.85
CA ALA A 56 -5.74 -2.41 -7.72
C ALA A 56 -4.55 -1.44 -7.78
N THR A 57 -3.44 -1.80 -7.15
CA THR A 57 -2.22 -1.00 -7.14
C THR A 57 -1.60 -0.90 -8.53
N LYS A 58 -1.50 -2.04 -9.25
CA LYS A 58 -0.97 -2.10 -10.61
C LYS A 58 -1.85 -1.39 -11.63
N GLU A 59 -3.18 -1.44 -11.45
CA GLU A 59 -4.14 -0.73 -12.31
C GLU A 59 -4.15 0.79 -12.07
N ASN A 60 -3.74 1.26 -10.88
CA ASN A 60 -3.72 2.69 -10.59
C ASN A 60 -2.69 3.42 -11.45
N ASN A 61 -3.15 4.46 -12.15
CA ASN A 61 -2.31 5.31 -13.00
C ASN A 61 -2.26 6.77 -12.55
N THR A 62 -2.86 7.09 -11.41
CA THR A 62 -2.78 8.42 -10.80
C THR A 62 -1.58 8.50 -9.88
N PHE A 63 -1.08 9.70 -9.66
CA PHE A 63 -0.01 9.91 -8.68
C PHE A 63 -0.43 9.42 -7.29
N ARG A 64 -1.68 9.72 -6.85
CA ARG A 64 -2.27 9.24 -5.60
C ARG A 64 -3.77 9.09 -5.72
N THR A 65 -4.30 7.96 -5.25
CA THR A 65 -5.74 7.72 -5.09
C THR A 65 -5.99 7.14 -3.70
N ALA A 66 -6.81 7.83 -2.89
CA ALA A 66 -7.33 7.24 -1.66
C ALA A 66 -8.27 6.09 -2.02
N LEU A 67 -7.96 4.89 -1.52
CA LEU A 67 -8.74 3.69 -1.77
C LEU A 67 -9.73 3.39 -0.63
N TRP A 68 -9.29 3.67 0.60
CA TRP A 68 -10.11 3.47 1.79
C TRP A 68 -9.64 4.38 2.93
N THR A 69 -10.57 5.15 3.50
CA THR A 69 -10.30 6.06 4.61
C THR A 69 -11.23 5.78 5.78
N GLY A 70 -10.68 5.32 6.88
CA GLY A 70 -11.37 5.13 8.16
C GLY A 70 -10.94 6.15 9.21
N ASN A 71 -11.35 5.92 10.46
CA ASN A 71 -11.00 6.84 11.56
C ASN A 71 -9.53 6.77 11.96
N ASN A 72 -8.89 5.60 11.87
CA ASN A 72 -7.55 5.33 12.39
C ASN A 72 -6.59 4.79 11.34
N LEU A 73 -7.05 4.60 10.12
CA LEU A 73 -6.28 4.01 9.02
C LEU A 73 -6.73 4.60 7.69
N GLN A 74 -5.77 4.80 6.79
CA GLN A 74 -6.05 5.13 5.39
C GLN A 74 -5.17 4.31 4.47
N VAL A 75 -5.75 3.82 3.38
CA VAL A 75 -5.02 3.14 2.29
C VAL A 75 -5.06 4.03 1.05
N THR A 76 -3.90 4.28 0.46
CA THR A 76 -3.78 5.00 -0.82
C THR A 76 -2.95 4.20 -1.81
N LEU A 77 -3.27 4.35 -3.08
CA LEU A 77 -2.52 3.79 -4.21
C LEU A 77 -1.71 4.90 -4.85
N MET A 78 -0.51 4.59 -5.33
CA MET A 78 0.34 5.54 -6.02
C MET A 78 0.99 4.93 -7.27
N SER A 79 1.21 5.78 -8.28
CA SER A 79 1.99 5.48 -9.46
C SER A 79 2.99 6.61 -9.70
N LEU A 80 4.27 6.28 -9.62
CA LEU A 80 5.35 7.25 -9.87
C LEU A 80 5.96 6.97 -11.24
N ASN A 81 5.98 7.95 -12.12
CA ASN A 81 6.64 7.84 -13.42
C ASN A 81 8.15 7.66 -13.26
N VAL A 82 8.83 7.23 -14.32
CA VAL A 82 10.29 7.09 -14.34
C VAL A 82 10.95 8.40 -13.91
N GLY A 83 11.82 8.35 -12.91
CA GLY A 83 12.52 9.50 -12.33
C GLY A 83 11.68 10.37 -11.39
N GLU A 84 10.40 10.04 -11.20
CA GLU A 84 9.51 10.73 -10.25
C GLU A 84 9.70 10.20 -8.84
N ASP A 85 9.27 10.95 -7.85
CA ASP A 85 9.34 10.61 -6.44
C ASP A 85 8.08 11.05 -5.68
N ILE A 86 7.86 10.52 -4.46
CA ILE A 86 6.74 10.95 -3.60
C ILE A 86 6.90 12.37 -3.05
N GLY A 87 8.09 12.98 -3.18
CA GLY A 87 8.48 14.21 -2.51
C GLY A 87 9.14 13.93 -1.15
N LEU A 88 10.04 14.83 -0.75
CA LEU A 88 10.63 14.76 0.59
C LEU A 88 9.61 15.23 1.61
N GLU A 89 9.15 14.34 2.45
CA GLU A 89 8.06 14.60 3.40
C GLU A 89 8.37 14.09 4.82
N ILE A 90 7.62 14.58 5.79
CA ILE A 90 7.61 14.12 7.18
C ILE A 90 6.17 14.13 7.69
N HIS A 91 5.78 13.09 8.41
CA HIS A 91 4.51 12.98 9.12
C HIS A 91 4.78 12.93 10.61
N PRO A 92 4.61 14.04 11.37
CA PRO A 92 5.02 14.09 12.77
C PRO A 92 4.33 13.07 13.68
N ASP A 93 3.06 12.76 13.39
CA ASP A 93 2.17 11.95 14.26
C ASP A 93 1.56 10.74 13.52
N VAL A 94 2.10 10.37 12.36
CA VAL A 94 1.56 9.30 11.52
C VAL A 94 2.66 8.29 11.21
N ASP A 95 2.44 7.03 11.60
CA ASP A 95 3.21 5.92 11.08
C ASP A 95 2.74 5.58 9.66
N GLN A 96 3.70 5.28 8.78
CA GLN A 96 3.40 4.95 7.39
C GLN A 96 4.04 3.63 7.01
N PHE A 97 3.26 2.80 6.35
CA PHE A 97 3.70 1.58 5.68
C PHE A 97 3.54 1.76 4.18
N LEU A 98 4.57 1.42 3.40
CA LEU A 98 4.45 1.32 1.95
C LEU A 98 4.83 -0.09 1.50
N ARG A 99 4.18 -0.56 0.44
CA ARG A 99 4.60 -1.76 -0.26
C ARG A 99 4.69 -1.49 -1.75
N ILE A 100 5.79 -1.96 -2.34
CA ILE A 100 6.01 -1.93 -3.78
C ILE A 100 5.36 -3.18 -4.40
N GLU A 101 4.53 -2.97 -5.41
CA GLU A 101 3.85 -4.04 -6.16
C GLU A 101 4.38 -4.20 -7.58
N GLU A 102 5.08 -3.18 -8.12
CA GLU A 102 5.72 -3.24 -9.44
C GLU A 102 6.78 -2.16 -9.57
N GLY A 103 7.88 -2.46 -10.26
CA GLY A 103 8.97 -1.54 -10.52
C GLY A 103 10.08 -1.55 -9.48
N GLU A 104 11.02 -0.62 -9.61
CA GLU A 104 12.17 -0.50 -8.71
C GLU A 104 12.46 0.95 -8.34
N GLY A 105 12.98 1.15 -7.13
CA GLY A 105 13.28 2.47 -6.62
C GLY A 105 14.33 2.50 -5.52
N ILE A 106 14.50 3.68 -4.97
CA ILE A 106 15.32 3.92 -3.78
C ILE A 106 14.46 4.61 -2.73
N VAL A 107 14.49 4.10 -1.50
CA VAL A 107 13.96 4.78 -0.33
C VAL A 107 15.11 5.45 0.41
N ARG A 108 14.88 6.71 0.83
CA ARG A 108 15.78 7.48 1.72
C ARG A 108 15.01 7.92 2.94
N MET A 109 15.60 7.75 4.11
CA MET A 109 14.99 8.14 5.39
C MET A 109 16.04 8.72 6.33
N GLY A 110 15.61 9.57 7.27
CA GLY A 110 16.46 10.14 8.28
C GLY A 110 15.70 10.96 9.32
N THR A 111 16.37 11.31 10.41
CA THR A 111 15.81 12.17 11.46
C THR A 111 15.97 13.66 11.13
N ASP A 112 16.82 13.98 10.16
CA ASP A 112 17.11 15.33 9.71
C ASP A 112 16.77 15.46 8.22
N ARG A 113 16.09 16.56 7.84
CA ARG A 113 15.71 16.86 6.47
C ARG A 113 16.90 16.86 5.49
N ASP A 114 18.02 17.39 5.95
CA ASP A 114 19.22 17.58 5.13
C ASP A 114 20.19 16.39 5.22
N ASN A 115 19.87 15.39 6.04
CA ASN A 115 20.67 14.18 6.23
C ASN A 115 19.79 12.93 6.32
N LEU A 116 19.51 12.33 5.16
CA LEU A 116 18.79 11.06 5.04
C LEU A 116 19.82 9.91 4.98
N ASP A 117 20.32 9.48 6.14
CA ASP A 117 21.40 8.52 6.27
C ASP A 117 21.00 7.06 6.06
N PHE A 118 19.72 6.77 6.05
CA PHE A 118 19.19 5.45 5.67
C PHE A 118 18.81 5.44 4.18
N GLU A 119 19.52 4.64 3.38
CA GLU A 119 19.19 4.44 1.97
C GLU A 119 19.10 2.94 1.65
N ARG A 120 18.07 2.53 0.92
CA ARG A 120 17.88 1.15 0.43
C ARG A 120 17.26 1.13 -0.95
N ARG A 121 17.71 0.19 -1.78
CA ARG A 121 17.00 -0.19 -3.01
C ARG A 121 15.79 -1.02 -2.65
N VAL A 122 14.70 -0.81 -3.36
CA VAL A 122 13.42 -1.50 -3.20
C VAL A 122 12.90 -1.94 -4.57
N THR A 123 12.30 -3.11 -4.61
CA THR A 123 11.68 -3.68 -5.81
C THR A 123 10.33 -4.28 -5.41
N ASP A 124 9.66 -4.93 -6.35
CA ASP A 124 8.45 -5.72 -6.12
C ASP A 124 8.53 -6.54 -4.82
N ASP A 125 7.44 -6.62 -4.08
CA ASP A 125 7.29 -7.28 -2.77
C ASP A 125 8.02 -6.63 -1.57
N PHE A 126 8.75 -5.52 -1.75
CA PHE A 126 9.39 -4.84 -0.64
C PHE A 126 8.39 -4.02 0.18
N ALA A 127 8.50 -4.15 1.50
CA ALA A 127 7.79 -3.32 2.47
C ALA A 127 8.72 -2.28 3.09
N ILE A 128 8.22 -1.05 3.25
CA ILE A 128 8.93 0.08 3.85
C ILE A 128 8.10 0.53 5.06
N MET A 129 8.71 0.53 6.25
CA MET A 129 8.10 1.02 7.49
C MET A 129 8.72 2.37 7.84
N ILE A 130 7.89 3.39 7.96
CA ILE A 130 8.31 4.77 8.23
C ILE A 130 7.67 5.20 9.55
N PRO A 131 8.45 5.28 10.63
CA PRO A 131 7.95 5.78 11.91
C PRO A 131 7.56 7.26 11.83
N ALA A 132 6.57 7.66 12.60
CA ALA A 132 6.21 9.06 12.80
C ALA A 132 7.45 9.92 13.11
N GLY A 133 7.52 11.12 12.53
CA GLY A 133 8.63 12.04 12.70
C GLY A 133 9.89 11.69 11.88
N THR A 134 9.81 10.77 10.93
CA THR A 134 10.93 10.41 10.06
C THR A 134 10.81 11.12 8.71
N TRP A 135 11.82 11.90 8.32
CA TRP A 135 11.95 12.44 6.97
C TRP A 135 12.19 11.31 5.99
N HIS A 136 11.47 11.31 4.88
CA HIS A 136 11.56 10.22 3.92
C HIS A 136 11.21 10.66 2.49
N ASN A 137 11.74 9.90 1.54
CA ASN A 137 11.40 9.99 0.13
C ASN A 137 11.54 8.62 -0.53
N VAL A 138 10.68 8.32 -1.50
CA VAL A 138 10.77 7.15 -2.37
C VAL A 138 10.88 7.65 -3.80
N ILE A 139 11.90 7.21 -4.51
CA ILE A 139 12.28 7.69 -5.85
C ILE A 139 12.20 6.51 -6.80
N ASN A 140 11.46 6.64 -7.90
CA ASN A 140 11.50 5.67 -8.98
C ASN A 140 12.83 5.78 -9.73
N THR A 141 13.66 4.73 -9.65
CA THR A 141 14.95 4.65 -10.34
C THR A 141 14.96 3.60 -11.45
N GLY A 142 13.82 2.97 -11.69
CA GLY A 142 13.60 1.99 -12.74
C GLY A 142 13.35 2.60 -14.11
N ASN A 143 12.95 1.76 -15.04
CA ASN A 143 12.63 2.14 -16.43
C ASN A 143 11.13 2.01 -16.75
N GLU A 144 10.31 1.77 -15.73
CA GLU A 144 8.85 1.67 -15.79
C GLU A 144 8.23 2.37 -14.57
N PRO A 145 6.89 2.61 -14.54
CA PRO A 145 6.25 3.21 -13.39
C PRO A 145 6.44 2.38 -12.13
N LEU A 146 6.75 3.02 -11.02
CA LEU A 146 6.80 2.40 -9.70
C LEU A 146 5.40 2.41 -9.11
N LYS A 147 4.81 1.23 -8.92
CA LYS A 147 3.48 1.03 -8.37
C LYS A 147 3.57 0.62 -6.91
N LEU A 148 2.88 1.34 -6.06
CA LEU A 148 2.90 1.06 -4.63
C LEU A 148 1.57 1.42 -3.97
N TYR A 149 1.29 0.81 -2.83
CA TYR A 149 0.27 1.31 -1.94
C TYR A 149 0.87 1.76 -0.61
N SER A 150 0.20 2.70 0.02
CA SER A 150 0.58 3.25 1.31
C SER A 150 -0.54 3.10 2.32
N ILE A 151 -0.18 2.79 3.55
CA ILE A 151 -1.09 2.75 4.71
C ILE A 151 -0.60 3.80 5.70
N TYR A 152 -1.49 4.72 6.06
CA TYR A 152 -1.26 5.76 7.06
C TYR A 152 -2.05 5.44 8.33
N ALA A 153 -1.45 5.59 9.49
CA ALA A 153 -2.08 5.42 10.79
C ALA A 153 -1.68 6.56 11.74
N PRO A 154 -2.57 7.53 12.00
CA PRO A 154 -3.92 7.75 11.46
C PRO A 154 -3.94 8.24 9.99
N PRO A 155 -5.13 8.49 9.39
CA PRO A 155 -5.26 9.02 8.03
C PRO A 155 -4.50 10.33 7.83
N GLN A 156 -3.80 10.44 6.69
CA GLN A 156 -2.98 11.61 6.33
C GLN A 156 -3.67 12.55 5.35
N HIS A 157 -4.45 12.00 4.42
CA HIS A 157 -5.10 12.77 3.36
C HIS A 157 -6.61 12.86 3.58
N PRO A 158 -7.29 13.90 3.06
CA PRO A 158 -8.75 13.96 3.06
C PRO A 158 -9.39 12.71 2.41
N HIS A 159 -10.58 12.34 2.89
CA HIS A 159 -11.38 11.29 2.24
C HIS A 159 -11.61 11.63 0.77
N GLY A 160 -11.48 10.65 -0.12
CA GLY A 160 -11.70 10.80 -1.54
C GLY A 160 -10.58 11.52 -2.30
N THR A 161 -9.40 11.71 -1.70
CA THR A 161 -8.24 12.32 -2.38
C THR A 161 -7.89 11.58 -3.65
N ILE A 162 -7.80 12.30 -4.77
CA ILE A 162 -7.26 11.85 -6.06
C ILE A 162 -6.35 12.95 -6.60
N HIS A 163 -5.05 12.66 -6.73
CA HIS A 163 -4.07 13.50 -7.42
C HIS A 163 -3.70 12.81 -8.74
N GLN A 164 -4.04 13.42 -9.86
CA GLN A 164 -3.73 12.85 -11.16
C GLN A 164 -2.22 12.86 -11.42
N THR A 165 -1.56 13.91 -10.98
CA THR A 165 -0.12 14.14 -11.11
C THR A 165 0.48 14.59 -9.78
N LYS A 166 1.80 14.53 -9.66
CA LYS A 166 2.52 15.06 -8.49
C LYS A 166 2.23 16.55 -8.25
N ALA A 167 1.97 17.32 -9.31
CA ALA A 167 1.69 18.75 -9.19
C ALA A 167 0.35 19.05 -8.49
N ASP A 168 -0.56 18.07 -8.41
CA ASP A 168 -1.83 18.20 -7.70
C ASP A 168 -1.68 18.01 -6.18
N GLU A 169 -0.53 17.50 -5.74
CA GLU A 169 -0.22 17.35 -4.31
C GLU A 169 -0.04 18.74 -3.67
N PRO A 170 -0.72 19.07 -2.58
CA PRO A 170 -0.45 20.29 -1.82
C PRO A 170 1.01 20.32 -1.40
N ALA A 171 1.66 21.49 -1.43
CA ALA A 171 3.03 21.63 -0.96
C ALA A 171 3.16 20.97 0.43
N SER A 172 4.09 20.03 0.57
CA SER A 172 4.30 19.28 1.80
C SER A 172 4.53 20.23 2.97
N ASN A 173 4.00 19.91 4.16
CA ASN A 173 4.14 20.72 5.38
C ASN A 173 5.61 21.02 5.77
N GLY A 174 6.59 20.44 5.07
CA GLY A 174 8.01 20.75 5.19
C GLY A 174 8.42 22.10 4.59
N ASP A 175 7.56 22.73 3.77
CA ASP A 175 7.85 24.01 3.08
C ASP A 175 7.21 25.23 3.77
N LEU A 176 6.57 25.07 4.94
CA LEU A 176 5.96 26.16 5.72
C LEU A 176 6.98 27.02 6.48
N ARG A 177 8.21 27.22 5.94
CA ARG A 177 9.10 28.30 6.38
C ARG A 177 9.18 29.41 5.34
N LYS A 178 8.04 29.96 4.98
CA LYS A 178 7.99 31.31 4.39
C LYS A 178 6.84 32.04 5.05
N TYR A 179 7.10 32.58 6.25
CA TYR A 179 6.57 33.88 6.72
C TYR A 179 7.28 34.20 8.04
#